data_47e8a9928e222da1384320109a1c7b26
#
_entry.id   47e8a9928e222da1384320109a1c7b26
#
_cell.length_a   1.000
_cell.length_b   1.000
_cell.length_c   1.000
_cell.angle_alpha   90.00
_cell.angle_beta   90.00
_cell.angle_gamma   90.00
#
_symmetry.space_group_name_H-M   'P 1'
#
loop_
_entity.id
_entity.type
_entity.pdbx_description
1 polymer ?
#
loop_
_entity_poly.entity_id
_entity_poly.type
_entity_poly.pdbx_seq_one_letter_code
_entity_poly.pdbx_strand_id
1 'polypeptide(L)'
;TAAQNLQVTTSGTLDNSGGSMSAATLKANAVSLKNANGTISASTVSVTAPQFDNSGGKITANEINVSATNLTNHNGALTQLGSGAMGVNVSGTLDNSGGGLIQTNSTDLTLAPSTLNNNGGTITHAGTGTLTIDSGSGTGSLTNVSGKIVTNGLANLTAGSMDDTGGTISGQTGLNAT
;
A
#
# COMPACT_ATOMS: atom_id res chain seq x y z
N THR A 1 -15.14 17.32 -12.92
CA THR A 1 -13.82 16.92 -13.44
C THR A 1 -12.77 17.80 -12.80
N ALA A 2 -11.97 17.27 -11.89
CA ALA A 2 -10.84 18.00 -11.31
C ALA A 2 -9.77 18.16 -12.40
N ALA A 3 -9.71 19.33 -13.03
CA ALA A 3 -8.74 19.63 -14.07
C ALA A 3 -7.46 20.29 -13.53
N GLN A 4 -7.29 20.36 -12.21
CA GLN A 4 -6.20 21.12 -11.58
C GLN A 4 -5.38 20.24 -10.62
N ASN A 5 -4.14 20.68 -10.40
CA ASN A 5 -3.25 20.04 -9.43
C ASN A 5 -3.54 20.56 -8.03
N LEU A 6 -3.55 19.66 -7.06
CA LEU A 6 -3.60 19.98 -5.64
C LEU A 6 -2.26 19.66 -5.01
N GLN A 7 -1.59 20.68 -4.49
CA GLN A 7 -0.37 20.50 -3.72
C GLN A 7 -0.58 21.06 -2.31
N VAL A 8 -0.37 20.19 -1.32
CA VAL A 8 -0.43 20.57 0.10
C VAL A 8 0.92 20.28 0.73
N THR A 9 1.50 21.26 1.38
CA THR A 9 2.73 21.09 2.17
C THR A 9 2.51 21.72 3.54
N THR A 10 2.70 20.92 4.59
CA THR A 10 2.58 21.37 5.98
C THR A 10 3.65 20.72 6.84
N SER A 11 4.15 21.47 7.83
CA SER A 11 5.04 20.92 8.87
C SER A 11 4.30 20.21 10.00
N GLY A 12 3.00 20.05 9.89
CA GLY A 12 2.13 19.39 10.87
C GLY A 12 1.35 18.23 10.24
N THR A 13 0.11 18.09 10.70
CA THR A 13 -0.84 17.09 10.21
C THR A 13 -1.69 17.65 9.08
N LEU A 14 -1.78 16.90 7.98
CA LEU A 14 -2.83 17.05 6.97
C LEU A 14 -3.96 16.08 7.33
N ASP A 15 -5.12 16.61 7.67
CA ASP A 15 -6.29 15.80 8.08
C ASP A 15 -7.39 15.85 7.03
N ASN A 16 -7.64 14.72 6.38
CA ASN A 16 -8.73 14.45 5.46
C ASN A 16 -9.69 13.38 6.01
N SER A 17 -9.74 13.20 7.33
CA SER A 17 -10.61 12.18 7.93
C SER A 17 -12.08 12.46 7.60
N GLY A 18 -12.76 11.46 7.01
CA GLY A 18 -14.13 11.59 6.52
C GLY A 18 -14.29 12.58 5.36
N GLY A 19 -13.21 13.22 4.90
CA GLY A 19 -13.21 14.22 3.84
C GLY A 19 -12.99 13.62 2.46
N SER A 20 -12.94 14.51 1.45
CA SER A 20 -12.66 14.13 0.07
C SER A 20 -11.68 15.10 -0.57
N MET A 21 -10.59 14.56 -1.12
CA MET A 21 -9.67 15.28 -1.99
C MET A 21 -9.74 14.71 -3.40
N SER A 22 -9.95 15.58 -4.40
CA SER A 22 -9.99 15.20 -5.81
C SER A 22 -9.19 16.17 -6.65
N ALA A 23 -8.29 15.66 -7.50
CA ALA A 23 -7.42 16.47 -8.35
C ALA A 23 -7.01 15.70 -9.62
N ALA A 24 -6.42 16.39 -10.61
CA ALA A 24 -5.69 15.71 -11.68
C ALA A 24 -4.40 15.09 -11.12
N THR A 25 -3.62 15.89 -10.38
CA THR A 25 -2.45 15.42 -9.64
C THR A 25 -2.59 15.88 -8.19
N LEU A 26 -2.46 14.97 -7.25
CA LEU A 26 -2.43 15.28 -5.82
C LEU A 26 -1.03 15.03 -5.27
N LYS A 27 -0.43 16.04 -4.67
CA LYS A 27 0.83 15.92 -3.95
C LYS A 27 0.64 16.41 -2.52
N ALA A 28 0.82 15.53 -1.56
CA ALA A 28 0.75 15.83 -0.13
C ALA A 28 2.11 15.59 0.52
N ASN A 29 2.62 16.59 1.23
CA ASN A 29 3.84 16.50 2.03
C ASN A 29 3.52 17.01 3.45
N ALA A 30 3.59 16.14 4.44
CA ALA A 30 3.22 16.41 5.82
C ALA A 30 4.04 15.56 6.80
N VAL A 31 4.08 15.92 8.07
CA VAL A 31 4.62 15.05 9.13
C VAL A 31 3.66 13.88 9.38
N SER A 32 2.36 14.14 9.29
CA SER A 32 1.32 13.11 9.38
C SER A 32 0.23 13.39 8.36
N LEU A 33 -0.22 12.36 7.64
CA LEU A 33 -1.43 12.39 6.84
C LEU A 33 -2.47 11.47 7.46
N LYS A 34 -3.66 12.02 7.74
CA LYS A 34 -4.84 11.26 8.15
C LYS A 34 -5.85 11.28 7.02
N ASN A 35 -6.22 10.09 6.54
CA ASN A 35 -7.28 9.86 5.57
C ASN A 35 -8.28 8.83 6.13
N ALA A 36 -8.45 8.78 7.46
CA ALA A 36 -9.34 7.82 8.11
C ALA A 36 -10.79 8.02 7.62
N ASN A 37 -11.38 6.98 7.01
CA ASN A 37 -12.68 7.03 6.35
C ASN A 37 -12.80 8.13 5.27
N GLY A 38 -11.70 8.73 4.85
CA GLY A 38 -11.65 9.75 3.81
C GLY A 38 -11.44 9.17 2.42
N THR A 39 -11.61 9.99 1.40
CA THR A 39 -11.38 9.61 0.01
C THR A 39 -10.35 10.51 -0.65
N ILE A 40 -9.40 9.91 -1.35
CA ILE A 40 -8.43 10.60 -2.21
C ILE A 40 -8.55 10.01 -3.61
N SER A 41 -8.82 10.86 -4.62
CA SER A 41 -8.95 10.43 -6.01
C SER A 41 -8.21 11.39 -6.95
N ALA A 42 -7.29 10.86 -7.76
CA ALA A 42 -6.56 11.64 -8.75
C ALA A 42 -6.05 10.74 -9.88
N SER A 43 -5.54 11.35 -10.97
CA SER A 43 -4.77 10.55 -11.94
C SER A 43 -3.43 10.12 -11.34
N THR A 44 -2.76 11.03 -10.60
CA THR A 44 -1.54 10.70 -9.86
C THR A 44 -1.69 11.14 -8.41
N VAL A 45 -1.41 10.25 -7.48
CA VAL A 45 -1.33 10.53 -6.04
C VAL A 45 0.10 10.35 -5.57
N SER A 46 0.68 11.38 -4.98
CA SER A 46 2.01 11.34 -4.34
C SER A 46 1.89 11.81 -2.90
N VAL A 47 2.18 10.93 -1.95
CA VAL A 47 2.15 11.20 -0.51
C VAL A 47 3.54 11.00 0.06
N THR A 48 4.02 11.99 0.82
CA THR A 48 5.20 11.87 1.67
C THR A 48 4.78 12.25 3.08
N ALA A 49 4.65 11.27 3.95
CA ALA A 49 4.25 11.48 5.35
C ALA A 49 4.82 10.35 6.22
N PRO A 50 5.77 10.64 7.14
CA PRO A 50 6.29 9.64 8.08
C PRO A 50 5.20 8.82 8.78
N GLN A 51 4.08 9.44 9.13
CA GLN A 51 2.91 8.75 9.68
C GLN A 51 1.75 8.91 8.70
N PHE A 52 1.29 7.81 8.13
CA PHE A 52 0.16 7.82 7.21
C PHE A 52 -0.94 6.87 7.70
N ASP A 53 -2.09 7.43 8.04
CA ASP A 53 -3.29 6.70 8.45
C ASP A 53 -4.34 6.76 7.35
N ASN A 54 -4.58 5.62 6.72
CA ASN A 54 -5.64 5.40 5.73
C ASN A 54 -6.69 4.39 6.26
N SER A 55 -6.88 4.30 7.57
CA SER A 55 -7.83 3.36 8.17
C SER A 55 -9.26 3.62 7.68
N GLY A 56 -9.89 2.62 7.07
CA GLY A 56 -11.21 2.76 6.44
C GLY A 56 -11.24 3.74 5.26
N GLY A 57 -10.13 4.40 4.94
CA GLY A 57 -10.02 5.38 3.86
C GLY A 57 -9.82 4.73 2.49
N LYS A 58 -10.06 5.51 1.43
CA LYS A 58 -9.92 5.02 0.06
C LYS A 58 -9.04 5.94 -0.76
N ILE A 59 -8.02 5.38 -1.38
CA ILE A 59 -7.16 6.05 -2.35
C ILE A 59 -7.29 5.34 -3.68
N THR A 60 -7.67 6.08 -4.72
CA THR A 60 -7.79 5.54 -6.08
C THR A 60 -7.09 6.47 -7.06
N ALA A 61 -6.16 5.93 -7.83
CA ALA A 61 -5.43 6.69 -8.84
C ALA A 61 -4.95 5.79 -10.00
N ASN A 62 -4.56 6.39 -11.11
CA ASN A 62 -3.84 5.65 -12.15
C ASN A 62 -2.40 5.37 -11.71
N GLU A 63 -1.82 6.26 -10.90
CA GLU A 63 -0.48 6.11 -10.34
C GLU A 63 -0.48 6.50 -8.86
N ILE A 64 0.04 5.63 -8.01
CA ILE A 64 0.16 5.85 -6.56
C ILE A 64 1.62 5.78 -6.15
N ASN A 65 2.10 6.82 -5.49
CA ASN A 65 3.41 6.88 -4.86
C ASN A 65 3.26 7.32 -3.39
N VAL A 66 3.54 6.43 -2.47
CA VAL A 66 3.53 6.67 -1.02
C VAL A 66 4.93 6.47 -0.46
N SER A 67 5.39 7.43 0.34
CA SER A 67 6.61 7.33 1.14
C SER A 67 6.28 7.61 2.60
N ALA A 68 6.45 6.63 3.46
CA ALA A 68 6.12 6.71 4.88
C ALA A 68 7.11 5.90 5.74
N THR A 69 7.21 6.25 7.02
CA THR A 69 7.81 5.34 8.01
C THR A 69 6.78 4.30 8.39
N ASN A 70 5.57 4.71 8.74
CA ASN A 70 4.47 3.79 9.03
C ASN A 70 3.25 4.14 8.19
N LEU A 71 2.63 3.12 7.62
CA LEU A 71 1.36 3.20 6.90
C LEU A 71 0.35 2.26 7.53
N THR A 72 -0.74 2.82 8.04
CA THR A 72 -1.90 2.07 8.48
C THR A 72 -2.97 2.11 7.39
N ASN A 73 -3.25 0.96 6.79
CA ASN A 73 -4.31 0.74 5.79
C ASN A 73 -5.35 -0.26 6.32
N HIS A 74 -5.53 -0.32 7.63
CA HIS A 74 -6.53 -1.19 8.27
C HIS A 74 -7.93 -0.89 7.74
N ASN A 75 -8.64 -1.88 7.19
CA ASN A 75 -9.93 -1.69 6.50
C ASN A 75 -9.89 -0.64 5.37
N GLY A 76 -8.74 -0.11 5.00
CA GLY A 76 -8.58 0.91 3.97
C GLY A 76 -8.29 0.32 2.60
N ALA A 77 -8.22 1.17 1.57
CA ALA A 77 -7.89 0.74 0.22
C ALA A 77 -6.89 1.67 -0.46
N LEU A 78 -5.86 1.07 -1.04
CA LEU A 78 -4.95 1.66 -2.02
C LEU A 78 -5.18 0.94 -3.34
N THR A 79 -5.80 1.60 -4.32
CA THR A 79 -6.13 0.99 -5.62
C THR A 79 -5.49 1.77 -6.75
N GLN A 80 -4.48 1.18 -7.37
CA GLN A 80 -3.88 1.71 -8.59
C GLN A 80 -4.51 1.08 -9.82
N LEU A 81 -5.04 1.91 -10.71
CA LEU A 81 -5.75 1.48 -11.92
C LEU A 81 -4.83 1.37 -13.14
N GLY A 82 -3.80 2.22 -13.21
CA GLY A 82 -2.84 2.21 -14.32
C GLY A 82 -1.78 1.11 -14.16
N SER A 83 -1.07 0.84 -15.26
CA SER A 83 0.01 -0.16 -15.33
C SER A 83 1.40 0.41 -14.98
N GLY A 84 1.51 1.69 -14.69
CA GLY A 84 2.75 2.30 -14.21
C GLY A 84 3.21 1.71 -12.88
N ALA A 85 4.44 1.98 -12.48
CA ALA A 85 4.96 1.49 -11.20
C ALA A 85 4.14 2.02 -10.02
N MET A 86 3.73 1.13 -9.11
CA MET A 86 3.15 1.51 -7.83
C MET A 86 4.27 1.62 -6.78
N GLY A 87 4.41 2.79 -6.19
CA GLY A 87 5.35 3.02 -5.09
C GLY A 87 4.64 2.97 -3.74
N VAL A 88 4.92 1.96 -2.93
CA VAL A 88 4.52 1.90 -1.52
C VAL A 88 5.79 1.69 -0.69
N ASN A 89 6.52 2.80 -0.49
CA ASN A 89 7.79 2.81 0.21
C ASN A 89 7.56 3.06 1.70
N VAL A 90 7.43 2.00 2.46
CA VAL A 90 7.25 2.02 3.91
C VAL A 90 8.48 1.39 4.56
N SER A 91 9.17 2.13 5.45
CA SER A 91 10.40 1.63 6.07
C SER A 91 10.17 0.91 7.42
N GLY A 92 9.12 1.25 8.13
CA GLY A 92 8.74 0.66 9.40
C GLY A 92 7.59 -0.35 9.25
N THR A 93 6.41 -0.02 9.74
CA THR A 93 5.24 -0.92 9.69
C THR A 93 4.31 -0.57 8.54
N LEU A 94 3.99 -1.56 7.71
CA LEU A 94 2.87 -1.56 6.79
C LEU A 94 1.76 -2.44 7.36
N ASP A 95 0.69 -1.81 7.86
CA ASP A 95 -0.49 -2.50 8.37
C ASP A 95 -1.62 -2.46 7.33
N ASN A 96 -1.84 -3.59 6.67
CA ASN A 96 -2.93 -3.80 5.71
C ASN A 96 -3.99 -4.78 6.26
N SER A 97 -4.17 -4.80 7.57
CA SER A 97 -5.03 -5.77 8.24
C SER A 97 -6.52 -5.44 8.18
N GLY A 98 -7.34 -6.35 8.70
CA GLY A 98 -8.76 -6.13 8.96
C GLY A 98 -9.62 -5.86 7.72
N GLY A 99 -9.26 -6.40 6.55
CA GLY A 99 -9.92 -6.12 5.27
C GLY A 99 -9.22 -5.05 4.44
N GLY A 100 -8.04 -4.58 4.86
CA GLY A 100 -7.22 -3.65 4.08
C GLY A 100 -6.92 -4.21 2.67
N LEU A 101 -6.93 -3.34 1.67
CA LEU A 101 -6.69 -3.68 0.27
C LEU A 101 -5.50 -2.88 -0.28
N ILE A 102 -4.53 -3.57 -0.83
CA ILE A 102 -3.52 -3.01 -1.74
C ILE A 102 -3.69 -3.70 -3.08
N GLN A 103 -4.06 -2.94 -4.11
CA GLN A 103 -4.30 -3.47 -5.45
C GLN A 103 -3.56 -2.65 -6.50
N THR A 104 -2.87 -3.33 -7.40
CA THR A 104 -2.18 -2.66 -8.52
C THR A 104 -2.18 -3.50 -9.79
N ASN A 105 -2.12 -2.78 -10.92
CA ASN A 105 -1.90 -3.34 -12.26
C ASN A 105 -0.46 -3.07 -12.75
N SER A 106 0.46 -2.62 -11.88
CA SER A 106 1.87 -2.41 -12.24
C SER A 106 2.51 -3.70 -12.74
N THR A 107 3.54 -3.59 -13.58
CA THR A 107 4.29 -4.78 -14.04
C THR A 107 4.90 -5.52 -12.84
N ASP A 108 5.56 -4.80 -11.95
CA ASP A 108 6.15 -5.32 -10.73
C ASP A 108 5.60 -4.54 -9.52
N LEU A 109 5.59 -5.18 -8.36
CA LEU A 109 5.30 -4.53 -7.07
C LEU A 109 6.34 -4.96 -6.05
N THR A 110 6.95 -3.99 -5.38
CA THR A 110 7.86 -4.24 -4.25
C THR A 110 7.32 -3.60 -2.99
N LEU A 111 7.22 -4.37 -1.92
CA LEU A 111 6.89 -3.95 -0.57
C LEU A 111 8.03 -4.36 0.35
N ALA A 112 8.71 -3.40 0.96
CA ALA A 112 9.89 -3.65 1.80
C ALA A 112 9.80 -2.98 3.19
N PRO A 113 8.71 -3.18 3.94
CA PRO A 113 8.61 -2.67 5.31
C PRO A 113 9.43 -3.54 6.26
N SER A 114 9.82 -3.00 7.43
CA SER A 114 10.37 -3.83 8.50
C SER A 114 9.36 -4.86 9.02
N THR A 115 8.07 -4.46 9.04
CA THR A 115 6.96 -5.34 9.43
C THR A 115 5.82 -5.19 8.45
N LEU A 116 5.35 -6.31 7.87
CA LEU A 116 4.11 -6.37 7.10
C LEU A 116 3.06 -7.14 7.89
N ASN A 117 1.96 -6.47 8.24
CA ASN A 117 0.76 -7.08 8.79
C ASN A 117 -0.35 -7.07 7.74
N ASN A 118 -0.65 -8.23 7.17
CA ASN A 118 -1.74 -8.44 6.21
C ASN A 118 -2.83 -9.37 6.78
N ASN A 119 -3.00 -9.42 8.10
CA ASN A 119 -3.98 -10.31 8.75
C ASN A 119 -5.41 -9.94 8.35
N GLY A 120 -6.11 -10.86 7.67
CA GLY A 120 -7.44 -10.62 7.09
C GLY A 120 -7.46 -9.57 5.97
N GLY A 121 -6.30 -9.08 5.52
CA GLY A 121 -6.17 -8.13 4.43
C GLY A 121 -5.93 -8.79 3.08
N THR A 122 -5.88 -7.99 2.03
CA THR A 122 -5.65 -8.47 0.66
C THR A 122 -4.59 -7.61 -0.04
N ILE A 123 -3.59 -8.26 -0.60
CA ILE A 123 -2.61 -7.68 -1.53
C ILE A 123 -2.80 -8.39 -2.87
N THR A 124 -3.21 -7.63 -3.90
CA THR A 124 -3.41 -8.15 -5.26
C THR A 124 -2.51 -7.41 -6.24
N HIS A 125 -1.60 -8.14 -6.85
CA HIS A 125 -0.76 -7.67 -7.93
C HIS A 125 -1.21 -8.33 -9.24
N ALA A 126 -1.91 -7.57 -10.09
CA ALA A 126 -2.45 -8.07 -11.34
C ALA A 126 -1.44 -8.06 -12.49
N GLY A 127 -0.26 -7.45 -12.30
CA GLY A 127 0.84 -7.51 -13.26
C GLY A 127 1.42 -8.92 -13.40
N THR A 128 2.07 -9.16 -14.52
CA THR A 128 2.66 -10.47 -14.85
C THR A 128 4.15 -10.59 -14.48
N GLY A 129 4.74 -9.52 -13.96
CA GLY A 129 6.11 -9.51 -13.44
C GLY A 129 6.20 -10.07 -12.02
N THR A 130 6.99 -9.46 -11.18
CA THR A 130 7.27 -9.97 -9.84
C THR A 130 6.58 -9.14 -8.75
N LEU A 131 5.89 -9.82 -7.84
CA LEU A 131 5.57 -9.31 -6.52
C LEU A 131 6.71 -9.65 -5.57
N THR A 132 7.42 -8.66 -5.08
CA THR A 132 8.47 -8.85 -4.08
C THR A 132 8.00 -8.30 -2.73
N ILE A 133 8.04 -9.12 -1.70
CA ILE A 133 7.87 -8.71 -0.32
C ILE A 133 9.17 -9.04 0.42
N ASP A 134 9.86 -8.00 0.91
CA ASP A 134 11.13 -8.15 1.62
C ASP A 134 11.03 -7.44 2.98
N SER A 135 10.54 -8.16 3.98
CA SER A 135 10.34 -7.60 5.31
C SER A 135 11.68 -7.47 6.06
N GLY A 136 12.06 -6.19 6.32
CA GLY A 136 13.27 -5.86 7.07
C GLY A 136 14.56 -6.44 6.48
N SER A 137 14.67 -6.50 5.15
CA SER A 137 15.79 -7.12 4.45
C SER A 137 16.04 -8.56 4.93
N GLY A 138 14.96 -9.33 5.04
CA GLY A 138 15.01 -10.72 5.50
C GLY A 138 15.12 -10.91 7.02
N THR A 139 15.03 -9.84 7.81
CA THR A 139 15.11 -9.94 9.29
C THR A 139 13.82 -9.54 9.99
N GLY A 140 12.88 -8.93 9.25
CA GLY A 140 11.60 -8.45 9.75
C GLY A 140 10.52 -9.53 9.79
N SER A 141 9.27 -9.12 9.94
CA SER A 141 8.14 -10.03 10.04
C SER A 141 7.11 -9.81 8.92
N LEU A 142 6.56 -10.92 8.44
CA LEU A 142 5.38 -10.96 7.57
C LEU A 142 4.30 -11.77 8.27
N THR A 143 3.15 -11.18 8.54
CA THR A 143 1.96 -11.91 9.01
C THR A 143 0.84 -11.78 8.00
N ASN A 144 0.25 -12.91 7.62
CA ASN A 144 -0.85 -13.01 6.64
C ASN A 144 -1.96 -13.94 7.17
N VAL A 145 -2.18 -13.94 8.48
CA VAL A 145 -3.17 -14.80 9.12
C VAL A 145 -4.57 -14.51 8.54
N SER A 146 -5.20 -15.52 7.93
CA SER A 146 -6.47 -15.38 7.21
C SER A 146 -6.46 -14.28 6.12
N GLY A 147 -5.29 -13.81 5.72
CA GLY A 147 -5.09 -12.81 4.67
C GLY A 147 -4.88 -13.42 3.29
N LYS A 148 -4.76 -12.56 2.30
CA LYS A 148 -4.54 -12.97 0.91
C LYS A 148 -3.44 -12.14 0.26
N ILE A 149 -2.41 -12.80 -0.28
CA ILE A 149 -1.34 -12.21 -1.09
C ILE A 149 -1.30 -12.96 -2.40
N VAL A 150 -1.67 -12.30 -3.51
CA VAL A 150 -1.76 -12.96 -4.81
C VAL A 150 -1.17 -12.12 -5.92
N THR A 151 -0.52 -12.78 -6.86
CA THR A 151 0.02 -12.15 -8.07
C THR A 151 -0.23 -13.02 -9.31
N ASN A 152 -0.43 -12.37 -10.46
CA ASN A 152 -0.46 -13.05 -11.75
C ASN A 152 0.96 -13.43 -12.24
N GLY A 153 2.00 -12.91 -11.60
CA GLY A 153 3.40 -13.22 -11.88
C GLY A 153 4.03 -14.13 -10.84
N LEU A 154 5.33 -13.92 -10.62
CA LEU A 154 6.11 -14.59 -9.58
C LEU A 154 5.93 -13.89 -8.23
N ALA A 155 5.73 -14.65 -7.16
CA ALA A 155 5.79 -14.14 -5.80
C ALA A 155 7.14 -14.48 -5.16
N ASN A 156 7.90 -13.47 -4.73
CA ASN A 156 9.13 -13.61 -3.95
C ASN A 156 8.93 -12.98 -2.58
N LEU A 157 9.01 -13.80 -1.52
CA LEU A 157 8.82 -13.36 -0.14
C LEU A 157 10.06 -13.69 0.68
N THR A 158 10.57 -12.70 1.40
CA THR A 158 11.71 -12.84 2.31
C THR A 158 11.39 -12.17 3.63
N ALA A 159 11.52 -12.89 4.74
CA ALA A 159 11.27 -12.35 6.09
C ALA A 159 12.02 -13.20 7.14
N GLY A 160 12.42 -12.57 8.25
CA GLY A 160 12.99 -13.29 9.39
C GLY A 160 11.95 -14.17 10.11
N SER A 161 10.67 -13.81 10.02
CA SER A 161 9.55 -14.65 10.47
C SER A 161 8.34 -14.49 9.54
N MET A 162 7.65 -15.59 9.28
CA MET A 162 6.46 -15.59 8.44
C MET A 162 5.35 -16.41 9.10
N ASP A 163 4.14 -15.84 9.19
CA ASP A 163 2.94 -16.53 9.65
C ASP A 163 1.81 -16.38 8.61
N ASP A 164 1.45 -17.48 7.96
CA ASP A 164 0.37 -17.56 6.96
C ASP A 164 -0.77 -18.46 7.45
N THR A 165 -0.99 -18.54 8.75
CA THR A 165 -2.04 -19.44 9.33
C THR A 165 -3.42 -19.09 8.76
N GLY A 166 -4.03 -20.03 8.05
CA GLY A 166 -5.33 -19.87 7.38
C GLY A 166 -5.32 -18.82 6.26
N GLY A 167 -4.17 -18.27 5.89
CA GLY A 167 -4.02 -17.32 4.80
C GLY A 167 -3.81 -17.98 3.44
N THR A 168 -3.57 -17.17 2.45
CA THR A 168 -3.24 -17.62 1.09
C THR A 168 -2.13 -16.75 0.52
N ILE A 169 -1.05 -17.37 0.08
CA ILE A 169 0.01 -16.75 -0.70
C ILE A 169 0.14 -17.50 -2.02
N SER A 170 0.03 -16.80 -3.15
CA SER A 170 0.02 -17.42 -4.47
C SER A 170 0.65 -16.54 -5.55
N GLY A 171 1.53 -17.10 -6.33
CA GLY A 171 2.01 -16.53 -7.59
C GLY A 171 1.66 -17.48 -8.75
N GLN A 172 1.05 -16.94 -9.81
CA GLN A 172 0.60 -17.76 -10.93
C GLN A 172 1.78 -18.43 -11.67
N THR A 173 2.95 -17.77 -11.70
CA THR A 173 4.15 -18.32 -12.35
C THR A 173 5.12 -18.96 -11.34
N GLY A 174 4.90 -18.84 -10.05
CA GLY A 174 5.70 -19.47 -9.00
C GLY A 174 5.65 -18.71 -7.68
N LEU A 175 6.12 -19.36 -6.64
CA LEU A 175 6.26 -18.81 -5.29
C LEU A 175 7.61 -19.21 -4.70
N ASN A 176 8.39 -18.24 -4.29
CA ASN A 176 9.59 -18.41 -3.47
C ASN A 176 9.35 -17.75 -2.11
N ALA A 177 9.59 -18.47 -1.03
CA ALA A 177 9.50 -17.94 0.34
C ALA A 177 10.71 -18.39 1.14
N THR A 178 11.39 -17.44 1.78
CA THR A 178 12.62 -17.65 2.57
C THR A 178 12.61 -16.86 3.86
#